data_ddd370a13ffea4e77e3254842338f7ab
#
_entry.id   ddd370a13ffea4e77e3254842338f7ab
#
_cell.length_a   1.000
_cell.length_b   1.000
_cell.length_c   1.000
_cell.angle_alpha   90.00
_cell.angle_beta   90.00
_cell.angle_gamma   90.00
#
_symmetry.space_group_name_H-M   'P 1'
#
loop_
_entity.id
_entity.type
_entity.pdbx_description
1 polymer ?
#
loop_
_entity_poly.entity_id
_entity_poly.type
_entity_poly.pdbx_seq_one_letter_code
_entity_poly.pdbx_strand_id
1 'polypeptide(L)'
;MRNVTVAAVQMKCSKSVEKNIAHAEELVRQAVAKGAEIVLLPELFERPYFCQERRYEYYEYAQTAEENPAVRHFSRVAAELGIVIPVSFYEKEVNNTYNSVAVLDADGKNLGIYRKTHIPDDHYYQEKFYFTPGDTGFKVFDTRFGTIGVGICWDQWFPETARCMALQGAELLFYPTAIGSEPILECDSMEHWRRCMQGHAASNLIPVIAANRIGEETVEPCPENGMQKSALNFYGSSFITDNTGALCAELPGGEEGVLVSTFDLDALKADRLNWGLFRDRRPEMYAKIVGK
;
A
#
# COMPACT_ATOMS: atom_id res chain seq x y z
N MET A 1 21.48 12.40 13.15
CA MET A 1 20.43 12.88 12.21
C MET A 1 20.34 11.82 11.11
N ARG A 2 19.25 11.02 11.14
CA ARG A 2 18.99 9.96 10.15
C ARG A 2 17.94 10.48 9.17
N ASN A 3 18.37 11.18 8.14
CA ASN A 3 17.46 11.63 7.09
C ASN A 3 17.12 10.48 6.15
N VAL A 4 15.84 10.30 5.87
CA VAL A 4 15.34 9.33 4.89
C VAL A 4 14.36 10.03 3.96
N THR A 5 14.58 9.87 2.66
CA THR A 5 13.69 10.38 1.62
C THR A 5 12.80 9.25 1.11
N VAL A 6 11.50 9.43 1.26
CA VAL A 6 10.48 8.48 0.80
C VAL A 6 9.75 8.98 -0.43
N ALA A 7 9.23 8.07 -1.23
CA ALA A 7 8.41 8.40 -2.38
C ALA A 7 7.13 7.57 -2.45
N ALA A 8 6.08 8.16 -3.03
CA ALA A 8 4.87 7.47 -3.47
C ALA A 8 4.71 7.64 -4.98
N VAL A 9 4.41 6.55 -5.66
CA VAL A 9 4.13 6.51 -7.09
C VAL A 9 2.64 6.53 -7.33
N GLN A 10 2.20 7.36 -8.27
CA GLN A 10 0.83 7.37 -8.80
C GLN A 10 0.87 7.03 -10.27
N MET A 11 0.22 5.94 -10.68
CA MET A 11 0.31 5.44 -12.05
C MET A 11 -0.99 4.83 -12.55
N LYS A 12 -1.14 4.80 -13.86
CA LYS A 12 -2.19 4.06 -14.57
C LYS A 12 -1.73 2.64 -14.86
N CYS A 13 -2.62 1.67 -14.70
CA CYS A 13 -2.34 0.28 -15.01
C CYS A 13 -2.98 -0.12 -16.35
N SER A 14 -2.21 -0.81 -17.19
CA SER A 14 -2.63 -1.38 -18.47
C SER A 14 -2.93 -2.87 -18.35
N LYS A 15 -3.44 -3.49 -19.41
CA LYS A 15 -3.68 -4.94 -19.46
C LYS A 15 -2.41 -5.79 -19.56
N SER A 16 -1.24 -5.18 -19.84
CA SER A 16 0.03 -5.91 -19.97
C SER A 16 0.87 -5.79 -18.72
N VAL A 17 1.19 -6.93 -18.13
CA VAL A 17 2.07 -7.04 -16.93
C VAL A 17 3.45 -6.43 -17.23
N GLU A 18 4.02 -6.76 -18.39
CA GLU A 18 5.36 -6.30 -18.78
C GLU A 18 5.40 -4.78 -18.92
N LYS A 19 4.35 -4.18 -19.52
CA LYS A 19 4.27 -2.73 -19.67
C LYS A 19 4.09 -2.03 -18.31
N ASN A 20 3.28 -2.61 -17.43
CA ASN A 20 3.07 -2.04 -16.10
C ASN A 20 4.35 -2.09 -15.25
N ILE A 21 5.09 -3.19 -15.30
CA ILE A 21 6.37 -3.33 -14.59
C ILE A 21 7.41 -2.33 -15.15
N ALA A 22 7.53 -2.22 -16.48
CA ALA A 22 8.46 -1.29 -17.12
C ALA A 22 8.10 0.17 -16.78
N HIS A 23 6.82 0.52 -16.83
CA HIS A 23 6.34 1.85 -16.49
C HIS A 23 6.54 2.19 -15.01
N ALA A 24 6.26 1.24 -14.12
CA ALA A 24 6.54 1.41 -12.69
C ALA A 24 8.04 1.62 -12.43
N GLU A 25 8.94 0.90 -13.14
CA GLU A 25 10.38 1.13 -13.04
C GLU A 25 10.78 2.53 -13.49
N GLU A 26 10.22 3.05 -14.58
CA GLU A 26 10.48 4.43 -15.02
C GLU A 26 10.14 5.44 -13.93
N LEU A 27 8.99 5.27 -13.26
CA LEU A 27 8.57 6.13 -12.15
C LEU A 27 9.44 5.95 -10.89
N VAL A 28 9.86 4.72 -10.58
CA VAL A 28 10.84 4.44 -9.51
C VAL A 28 12.16 5.18 -9.79
N ARG A 29 12.69 5.11 -11.01
CA ARG A 29 13.92 5.81 -11.38
C ARG A 29 13.76 7.34 -11.30
N GLN A 30 12.58 7.87 -11.63
CA GLN A 30 12.26 9.29 -11.42
C GLN A 30 12.26 9.66 -9.93
N ALA A 31 11.72 8.81 -9.06
CA ALA A 31 11.74 9.01 -7.61
C ALA A 31 13.17 9.02 -7.08
N VAL A 32 14.01 8.07 -7.51
CA VAL A 32 15.43 8.00 -7.13
C VAL A 32 16.20 9.22 -7.62
N ALA A 33 15.94 9.72 -8.83
CA ALA A 33 16.54 10.95 -9.34
C ALA A 33 16.17 12.18 -8.49
N LYS A 34 15.09 12.12 -7.72
CA LYS A 34 14.69 13.13 -6.72
C LYS A 34 15.23 12.82 -5.31
N GLY A 35 16.06 11.78 -5.16
CA GLY A 35 16.70 11.41 -3.90
C GLY A 35 15.94 10.37 -3.06
N ALA A 36 14.92 9.71 -3.58
CA ALA A 36 14.16 8.72 -2.82
C ALA A 36 15.01 7.48 -2.50
N GLU A 37 14.91 7.02 -1.25
CA GLU A 37 15.56 5.83 -0.70
C GLU A 37 14.55 4.70 -0.41
N ILE A 38 13.28 5.05 -0.20
CA ILE A 38 12.17 4.10 -0.09
C ILE A 38 11.07 4.53 -1.05
N VAL A 39 10.66 3.65 -1.96
CA VAL A 39 9.66 3.97 -3.00
C VAL A 39 8.48 3.03 -2.91
N LEU A 40 7.28 3.59 -2.71
CA LEU A 40 6.02 2.85 -2.67
C LEU A 40 5.33 2.86 -4.03
N LEU A 41 5.00 1.67 -4.54
CA LEU A 41 4.15 1.44 -5.71
C LEU A 41 2.69 1.21 -5.28
N PRO A 42 1.69 1.42 -6.17
CA PRO A 42 0.29 1.13 -5.86
C PRO A 42 0.01 -0.37 -5.63
N GLU A 43 -1.12 -0.68 -5.01
CA GLU A 43 -1.62 -2.05 -4.82
C GLU A 43 -1.86 -2.74 -6.17
N LEU A 44 -1.37 -4.00 -6.30
CA LEU A 44 -1.57 -4.88 -7.47
C LEU A 44 -1.30 -4.19 -8.81
N PHE A 45 -0.32 -3.29 -8.87
CA PHE A 45 -0.04 -2.40 -10.00
C PHE A 45 0.36 -3.14 -11.28
N GLU A 46 0.79 -4.40 -11.18
CA GLU A 46 1.20 -5.19 -12.34
C GLU A 46 0.04 -5.54 -13.28
N ARG A 47 -1.20 -5.38 -12.83
CA ARG A 47 -2.42 -5.72 -13.59
C ARG A 47 -3.51 -4.66 -13.43
N PRO A 48 -4.53 -4.66 -14.30
CA PRO A 48 -5.80 -4.02 -13.99
C PRO A 48 -6.37 -4.57 -12.68
N TYR A 49 -7.23 -3.81 -12.03
CA TYR A 49 -7.89 -4.25 -10.81
C TYR A 49 -8.93 -5.32 -11.11
N PHE A 50 -8.47 -6.56 -11.21
CA PHE A 50 -9.28 -7.71 -11.61
C PHE A 50 -10.38 -8.07 -10.59
N CYS A 51 -10.31 -7.57 -9.37
CA CYS A 51 -11.31 -7.80 -8.33
C CYS A 51 -12.65 -7.07 -8.58
N GLN A 52 -12.78 -6.31 -9.67
CA GLN A 52 -14.08 -5.76 -10.08
C GLN A 52 -15.09 -6.84 -10.44
N GLU A 53 -14.66 -8.00 -10.90
CA GLU A 53 -15.48 -9.10 -11.37
C GLU A 53 -15.03 -10.43 -10.73
N ARG A 54 -15.90 -11.45 -10.80
CA ARG A 54 -15.57 -12.81 -10.32
C ARG A 54 -15.31 -13.70 -11.53
N ARG A 55 -14.03 -14.07 -11.73
CA ARG A 55 -13.60 -14.96 -12.81
C ARG A 55 -12.63 -16.00 -12.27
N TYR A 56 -13.00 -17.27 -12.40
CA TYR A 56 -12.17 -18.38 -11.91
C TYR A 56 -10.79 -18.45 -12.61
N GLU A 57 -10.70 -18.04 -13.88
CA GLU A 57 -9.44 -17.99 -14.60
C GLU A 57 -8.42 -17.02 -14.00
N TYR A 58 -8.84 -16.01 -13.22
CA TYR A 58 -7.92 -15.07 -12.59
C TYR A 58 -7.14 -15.66 -11.39
N TYR A 59 -7.53 -16.86 -10.92
CA TYR A 59 -6.69 -17.59 -9.98
C TYR A 59 -5.33 -17.99 -10.56
N GLU A 60 -5.23 -18.12 -11.89
CA GLU A 60 -3.97 -18.37 -12.59
C GLU A 60 -2.99 -17.18 -12.50
N TYR A 61 -3.44 -16.00 -12.09
CA TYR A 61 -2.56 -14.84 -11.87
C TYR A 61 -1.75 -14.94 -10.59
N ALA A 62 -2.20 -15.76 -9.62
CA ALA A 62 -1.53 -15.90 -8.34
C ALA A 62 -0.21 -16.67 -8.50
N GLN A 63 0.87 -16.14 -7.93
CA GLN A 63 2.20 -16.73 -8.00
C GLN A 63 2.90 -16.64 -6.65
N THR A 64 3.88 -17.51 -6.41
CA THR A 64 4.76 -17.34 -5.24
C THR A 64 5.59 -16.06 -5.39
N ALA A 65 6.12 -15.54 -4.28
CA ALA A 65 6.96 -14.34 -4.36
C ALA A 65 8.19 -14.53 -5.24
N GLU A 66 8.74 -15.75 -5.25
CA GLU A 66 9.92 -16.12 -6.05
C GLU A 66 9.61 -16.20 -7.55
N GLU A 67 8.37 -16.53 -7.92
CA GLU A 67 7.95 -16.66 -9.32
C GLU A 67 7.33 -15.39 -9.87
N ASN A 68 6.77 -14.52 -9.01
CA ASN A 68 6.07 -13.32 -9.44
C ASN A 68 7.00 -12.37 -10.22
N PRO A 69 6.61 -11.94 -11.45
CA PRO A 69 7.47 -11.15 -12.32
C PRO A 69 7.80 -9.77 -11.74
N ALA A 70 6.85 -9.12 -11.04
CA ALA A 70 7.09 -7.82 -10.43
C ALA A 70 8.06 -7.92 -9.24
N VAL A 71 7.86 -8.89 -8.34
CA VAL A 71 8.76 -9.11 -7.19
C VAL A 71 10.19 -9.41 -7.67
N ARG A 72 10.35 -10.31 -8.63
CA ARG A 72 11.68 -10.63 -9.22
C ARG A 72 12.33 -9.45 -9.90
N HIS A 73 11.55 -8.68 -10.63
CA HIS A 73 12.05 -7.50 -11.35
C HIS A 73 12.52 -6.44 -10.37
N PHE A 74 11.68 -6.07 -9.40
CA PHE A 74 12.00 -5.02 -8.44
C PHE A 74 13.04 -5.43 -7.40
N SER A 75 13.25 -6.73 -7.14
CA SER A 75 14.40 -7.20 -6.37
C SER A 75 15.73 -6.80 -7.02
N ARG A 76 15.84 -6.91 -8.35
CA ARG A 76 17.02 -6.47 -9.10
C ARG A 76 17.15 -4.95 -9.13
N VAL A 77 16.03 -4.24 -9.36
CA VAL A 77 16.00 -2.77 -9.38
C VAL A 77 16.38 -2.21 -8.01
N ALA A 78 15.86 -2.79 -6.91
CA ALA A 78 16.20 -2.40 -5.54
C ALA A 78 17.71 -2.53 -5.29
N ALA A 79 18.33 -3.66 -5.67
CA ALA A 79 19.78 -3.87 -5.55
C ALA A 79 20.60 -2.92 -6.44
N GLU A 80 20.16 -2.70 -7.69
CA GLU A 80 20.83 -1.80 -8.63
C GLU A 80 20.86 -0.36 -8.15
N LEU A 81 19.70 0.12 -7.65
CA LEU A 81 19.52 1.51 -7.24
C LEU A 81 19.87 1.76 -5.77
N GLY A 82 20.05 0.70 -4.97
CA GLY A 82 20.32 0.77 -3.54
C GLY A 82 19.17 1.31 -2.72
N ILE A 83 17.91 0.98 -3.08
CA ILE A 83 16.67 1.50 -2.49
C ILE A 83 15.77 0.39 -1.93
N VAL A 84 14.87 0.75 -1.04
CA VAL A 84 13.83 -0.15 -0.53
C VAL A 84 12.56 -0.01 -1.35
N ILE A 85 11.94 -1.14 -1.72
CA ILE A 85 10.69 -1.14 -2.49
C ILE A 85 9.71 -2.17 -1.90
N PRO A 86 8.62 -1.75 -1.24
CA PRO A 86 7.47 -2.60 -0.97
C PRO A 86 6.71 -2.89 -2.28
N VAL A 87 6.63 -4.16 -2.69
CA VAL A 87 6.02 -4.60 -3.95
C VAL A 87 4.74 -5.37 -3.67
N SER A 88 3.59 -4.81 -4.05
CA SER A 88 2.29 -5.48 -3.95
C SER A 88 2.10 -6.47 -5.09
N PHE A 89 1.60 -7.67 -4.78
CA PHE A 89 1.38 -8.75 -5.74
C PHE A 89 0.29 -9.72 -5.29
N TYR A 90 -0.24 -10.50 -6.25
CA TYR A 90 -1.18 -11.58 -5.99
C TYR A 90 -0.41 -12.85 -5.65
N GLU A 91 -0.39 -13.19 -4.35
CA GLU A 91 0.37 -14.33 -3.82
C GLU A 91 -0.41 -15.63 -3.91
N LYS A 92 0.27 -16.70 -4.28
CA LYS A 92 -0.15 -18.10 -4.11
C LYS A 92 0.70 -18.77 -3.04
N GLU A 93 0.05 -19.39 -2.07
CA GLU A 93 0.71 -20.25 -1.09
C GLU A 93 -0.06 -21.56 -0.90
N VAL A 94 0.53 -22.66 -1.35
CA VAL A 94 -0.05 -24.00 -1.34
C VAL A 94 -1.46 -24.01 -1.94
N ASN A 95 -2.50 -23.93 -1.10
CA ASN A 95 -3.92 -23.99 -1.50
C ASN A 95 -4.65 -22.65 -1.28
N ASN A 96 -3.96 -21.62 -0.82
CA ASN A 96 -4.52 -20.31 -0.55
C ASN A 96 -3.92 -19.24 -1.45
N THR A 97 -4.67 -18.17 -1.65
CA THR A 97 -4.22 -16.99 -2.37
C THR A 97 -4.44 -15.74 -1.53
N TYR A 98 -3.51 -14.78 -1.61
CA TYR A 98 -3.49 -13.60 -0.78
C TYR A 98 -3.18 -12.33 -1.59
N ASN A 99 -3.67 -11.21 -1.12
CA ASN A 99 -3.18 -9.90 -1.52
C ASN A 99 -2.00 -9.55 -0.62
N SER A 100 -0.81 -9.44 -1.17
CA SER A 100 0.43 -9.42 -0.41
C SER A 100 1.39 -8.31 -0.83
N VAL A 101 2.27 -7.94 0.09
CA VAL A 101 3.43 -7.07 -0.18
C VAL A 101 4.70 -7.80 0.21
N ALA A 102 5.62 -7.94 -0.73
CA ALA A 102 7.00 -8.32 -0.48
C ALA A 102 7.83 -7.05 -0.22
N VAL A 103 8.55 -7.00 0.89
CA VAL A 103 9.43 -5.84 1.19
C VAL A 103 10.85 -6.15 0.74
N LEU A 104 11.27 -5.47 -0.32
CA LEU A 104 12.59 -5.65 -0.92
C LEU A 104 13.55 -4.59 -0.35
N ASP A 105 14.64 -5.04 0.28
CA ASP A 105 15.65 -4.14 0.84
C ASP A 105 16.61 -3.63 -0.24
N ALA A 106 17.45 -2.70 0.13
CA ALA A 106 18.39 -1.99 -0.75
C ALA A 106 19.48 -2.90 -1.36
N ASP A 107 19.62 -4.12 -0.91
CA ASP A 107 20.47 -5.16 -1.53
C ASP A 107 19.66 -6.13 -2.42
N GLY A 108 18.35 -5.87 -2.60
CA GLY A 108 17.42 -6.69 -3.35
C GLY A 108 16.87 -7.88 -2.58
N LYS A 109 17.27 -8.08 -1.32
CA LYS A 109 16.78 -9.18 -0.49
C LYS A 109 15.32 -8.95 -0.10
N ASN A 110 14.48 -9.97 -0.23
CA ASN A 110 13.14 -9.97 0.31
C ASN A 110 13.21 -10.18 1.84
N LEU A 111 12.85 -9.14 2.61
CA LEU A 111 12.81 -9.17 4.07
C LEU A 111 11.62 -9.96 4.62
N GLY A 112 10.67 -10.30 3.78
CA GLY A 112 9.47 -11.04 4.12
C GLY A 112 8.21 -10.45 3.50
N ILE A 113 7.09 -11.09 3.81
CA ILE A 113 5.78 -10.78 3.23
C ILE A 113 4.82 -10.30 4.32
N TYR A 114 4.05 -9.28 4.01
CA TYR A 114 2.81 -8.93 4.70
C TYR A 114 1.63 -9.31 3.82
N ARG A 115 0.66 -10.02 4.37
CA ARG A 115 -0.61 -10.38 3.74
C ARG A 115 -1.73 -9.48 4.25
N LYS A 116 -2.50 -8.88 3.35
CA LYS A 116 -3.61 -7.97 3.65
C LYS A 116 -4.56 -8.59 4.67
N THR A 117 -4.68 -7.95 5.82
CA THR A 117 -5.46 -8.48 6.95
C THR A 117 -6.95 -8.30 6.72
N HIS A 118 -7.37 -7.13 6.26
CA HIS A 118 -8.78 -6.80 6.05
C HIS A 118 -9.10 -6.86 4.56
N ILE A 119 -9.99 -7.78 4.18
CA ILE A 119 -10.38 -7.99 2.79
C ILE A 119 -11.77 -7.41 2.56
N PRO A 120 -11.92 -6.39 1.67
CA PRO A 120 -13.22 -5.85 1.32
C PRO A 120 -14.04 -6.85 0.50
N ASP A 121 -15.37 -6.72 0.55
CA ASP A 121 -16.28 -7.46 -0.31
C ASP A 121 -17.53 -6.62 -0.55
N ASP A 122 -17.49 -5.81 -1.58
CA ASP A 122 -18.61 -5.01 -2.03
C ASP A 122 -18.70 -5.03 -3.56
N HIS A 123 -19.74 -4.43 -4.13
CA HIS A 123 -19.90 -4.33 -5.58
C HIS A 123 -18.67 -3.68 -6.22
N TYR A 124 -18.07 -4.40 -7.16
CA TYR A 124 -16.87 -4.02 -7.91
C TYR A 124 -15.57 -3.97 -7.08
N TYR A 125 -15.63 -4.31 -5.79
CA TYR A 125 -14.49 -4.57 -4.90
C TYR A 125 -14.63 -5.97 -4.29
N GLN A 126 -14.69 -7.00 -5.16
CA GLN A 126 -15.04 -8.39 -4.80
C GLN A 126 -13.80 -9.18 -4.38
N GLU A 127 -13.00 -8.61 -3.49
CA GLU A 127 -11.70 -9.18 -3.12
C GLU A 127 -11.81 -10.51 -2.35
N LYS A 128 -12.87 -10.73 -1.57
CA LYS A 128 -13.06 -12.00 -0.86
C LYS A 128 -13.27 -13.21 -1.76
N PHE A 129 -13.60 -12.98 -3.05
CA PHE A 129 -13.62 -14.07 -4.02
C PHE A 129 -12.22 -14.60 -4.31
N TYR A 130 -11.18 -13.75 -4.25
CA TYR A 130 -9.81 -14.10 -4.61
C TYR A 130 -8.90 -14.29 -3.41
N PHE A 131 -9.07 -13.54 -2.32
CA PHE A 131 -8.09 -13.46 -1.25
C PHE A 131 -8.59 -14.03 0.05
N THR A 132 -7.76 -14.91 0.61
CA THR A 132 -7.85 -15.32 2.01
C THR A 132 -7.41 -14.14 2.90
N PRO A 133 -8.08 -13.87 4.03
CA PRO A 133 -7.57 -12.90 5.00
C PRO A 133 -6.14 -13.23 5.44
N GLY A 134 -5.31 -12.20 5.52
CA GLY A 134 -3.89 -12.35 5.87
C GLY A 134 -3.68 -12.97 7.25
N ASP A 135 -2.74 -13.86 7.34
CA ASP A 135 -2.36 -14.64 8.53
C ASP A 135 -0.98 -14.28 9.11
N THR A 136 -0.30 -13.30 8.50
CA THR A 136 1.03 -12.86 8.95
C THR A 136 1.00 -12.01 10.22
N GLY A 137 -0.18 -11.53 10.63
CA GLY A 137 -0.32 -10.45 11.58
C GLY A 137 0.22 -9.13 11.04
N PHE A 138 0.02 -8.06 11.79
CA PHE A 138 0.65 -6.77 11.45
C PHE A 138 2.15 -6.86 11.71
N LYS A 139 2.94 -6.46 10.72
CA LYS A 139 4.40 -6.58 10.72
C LYS A 139 5.08 -5.25 10.52
N VAL A 140 6.30 -5.17 11.03
CA VAL A 140 7.27 -4.15 10.65
C VAL A 140 8.50 -4.83 10.03
N PHE A 141 9.21 -4.09 9.19
CA PHE A 141 10.39 -4.56 8.48
C PHE A 141 11.55 -3.62 8.77
N ASP A 142 12.63 -4.16 9.29
CA ASP A 142 13.87 -3.43 9.51
C ASP A 142 14.62 -3.36 8.19
N THR A 143 14.55 -2.21 7.53
CA THR A 143 15.19 -1.94 6.25
C THR A 143 16.49 -1.17 6.46
N ARG A 144 17.29 -1.05 5.40
CA ARG A 144 18.50 -0.22 5.40
C ARG A 144 18.24 1.22 5.86
N PHE A 145 17.04 1.77 5.61
CA PHE A 145 16.74 3.19 5.82
C PHE A 145 15.78 3.44 7.01
N GLY A 146 15.42 2.41 7.74
CA GLY A 146 14.56 2.53 8.92
C GLY A 146 13.54 1.41 9.01
N THR A 147 12.84 1.35 10.14
CA THR A 147 11.79 0.35 10.38
C THR A 147 10.47 0.84 9.77
N ILE A 148 9.94 0.09 8.81
CA ILE A 148 8.69 0.43 8.12
C ILE A 148 7.56 -0.51 8.46
N GLY A 149 6.34 0.02 8.57
CA GLY A 149 5.10 -0.74 8.58
C GLY A 149 4.41 -0.64 7.21
N VAL A 150 3.82 -1.72 6.74
CA VAL A 150 3.06 -1.74 5.48
C VAL A 150 1.68 -2.32 5.73
N GLY A 151 0.63 -1.52 5.49
CA GLY A 151 -0.76 -1.98 5.41
C GLY A 151 -1.26 -1.86 3.97
N ILE A 152 -2.18 -2.72 3.53
CA ILE A 152 -2.64 -2.73 2.14
C ILE A 152 -4.06 -2.20 2.04
N CYS A 153 -4.27 -1.13 1.28
CA CYS A 153 -5.57 -0.59 0.86
C CYS A 153 -6.62 -0.61 1.99
N TRP A 154 -7.53 -1.59 2.03
CA TRP A 154 -8.61 -1.68 3.03
C TRP A 154 -8.13 -1.66 4.48
N ASP A 155 -6.89 -2.10 4.77
CA ASP A 155 -6.25 -1.97 6.09
C ASP A 155 -6.18 -0.51 6.57
N GLN A 156 -6.19 0.44 5.63
CA GLN A 156 -6.12 1.88 5.90
C GLN A 156 -7.33 2.45 6.65
N TRP A 157 -8.48 1.73 6.65
CA TRP A 157 -9.67 2.16 7.37
C TRP A 157 -9.66 1.77 8.85
N PHE A 158 -8.72 0.90 9.26
CA PHE A 158 -8.65 0.32 10.59
C PHE A 158 -7.52 0.94 11.40
N PRO A 159 -7.83 1.75 12.45
CA PRO A 159 -6.81 2.36 13.32
C PRO A 159 -5.88 1.34 13.95
N GLU A 160 -6.36 0.12 14.15
CA GLU A 160 -5.62 -1.01 14.71
C GLU A 160 -4.39 -1.35 13.88
N THR A 161 -4.49 -1.28 12.55
CA THR A 161 -3.37 -1.55 11.64
C THR A 161 -2.20 -0.61 11.92
N ALA A 162 -2.44 0.69 11.87
CA ALA A 162 -1.41 1.70 12.13
C ALA A 162 -0.87 1.60 13.58
N ARG A 163 -1.77 1.43 14.56
CA ARG A 163 -1.39 1.36 15.97
C ARG A 163 -0.55 0.11 16.28
N CYS A 164 -0.91 -1.05 15.75
CA CYS A 164 -0.15 -2.28 15.97
C CYS A 164 1.27 -2.17 15.38
N MET A 165 1.41 -1.62 14.17
CA MET A 165 2.73 -1.41 13.55
C MET A 165 3.54 -0.35 14.32
N ALA A 166 2.91 0.73 14.78
CA ALA A 166 3.55 1.74 15.61
C ALA A 166 4.11 1.16 16.93
N LEU A 167 3.34 0.27 17.56
CA LEU A 167 3.75 -0.41 18.81
C LEU A 167 4.90 -1.41 18.59
N GLN A 168 5.06 -1.91 17.37
CA GLN A 168 6.18 -2.76 16.97
C GLN A 168 7.42 -1.95 16.55
N GLY A 169 7.33 -0.62 16.56
CA GLY A 169 8.47 0.25 16.30
C GLY A 169 8.53 0.84 14.90
N ALA A 170 7.45 0.78 14.09
CA ALA A 170 7.43 1.47 12.80
C ALA A 170 7.81 2.94 12.93
N GLU A 171 8.73 3.40 12.11
CA GLU A 171 9.14 4.80 12.00
C GLU A 171 8.39 5.51 10.86
N LEU A 172 7.97 4.75 9.84
CA LEU A 172 7.21 5.19 8.67
C LEU A 172 6.12 4.16 8.36
N LEU A 173 4.94 4.61 7.91
CA LEU A 173 3.82 3.75 7.51
C LEU A 173 3.52 3.90 6.01
N PHE A 174 3.47 2.78 5.31
CA PHE A 174 3.24 2.71 3.88
C PHE A 174 1.93 2.00 3.57
N TYR A 175 1.14 2.57 2.64
CA TYR A 175 -0.14 2.02 2.22
C TYR A 175 -0.24 1.99 0.68
N PRO A 176 0.17 0.89 0.03
CA PRO A 176 -0.19 0.65 -1.37
C PRO A 176 -1.70 0.47 -1.47
N THR A 177 -2.32 1.14 -2.44
CA THR A 177 -3.77 1.27 -2.49
C THR A 177 -4.28 1.16 -3.93
N ALA A 178 -5.53 0.67 -4.06
CA ALA A 178 -6.35 0.72 -5.26
C ALA A 178 -7.76 1.15 -4.83
N ILE A 179 -7.94 2.45 -4.61
CA ILE A 179 -9.21 3.05 -4.18
C ILE A 179 -9.69 4.07 -5.21
N GLY A 180 -10.99 4.05 -5.47
CA GLY A 180 -11.60 4.90 -6.49
C GLY A 180 -13.07 5.17 -6.21
N SER A 181 -13.82 5.40 -7.28
CA SER A 181 -15.26 5.67 -7.21
C SER A 181 -16.04 4.53 -6.54
N GLU A 182 -17.13 4.91 -5.92
CA GLU A 182 -18.11 4.00 -5.30
C GLU A 182 -19.43 4.08 -6.07
N PRO A 183 -19.54 3.41 -7.24
CA PRO A 183 -20.67 3.62 -8.15
C PRO A 183 -22.02 3.21 -7.56
N ILE A 184 -22.03 2.27 -6.59
CA ILE A 184 -23.26 1.77 -5.95
C ILE A 184 -23.65 2.65 -4.76
N LEU A 185 -22.67 3.13 -3.99
CA LEU A 185 -22.92 4.00 -2.83
C LEU A 185 -23.12 5.46 -3.22
N GLU A 186 -22.79 5.81 -4.47
CA GLU A 186 -22.87 7.18 -5.00
C GLU A 186 -22.18 8.22 -4.10
N CYS A 187 -21.06 7.83 -3.48
CA CYS A 187 -20.30 8.71 -2.60
C CYS A 187 -18.86 8.92 -3.10
N ASP A 188 -18.32 10.08 -2.78
CA ASP A 188 -16.90 10.37 -2.97
C ASP A 188 -16.16 10.08 -1.67
N SER A 189 -15.36 9.01 -1.68
CA SER A 189 -14.60 8.55 -0.52
C SER A 189 -13.23 9.23 -0.36
N MET A 190 -12.77 10.01 -1.33
CA MET A 190 -11.40 10.54 -1.37
C MET A 190 -11.05 11.38 -0.14
N GLU A 191 -11.87 12.37 0.20
CA GLU A 191 -11.64 13.22 1.37
C GLU A 191 -11.81 12.47 2.70
N HIS A 192 -12.70 11.47 2.75
CA HIS A 192 -12.84 10.60 3.91
C HIS A 192 -11.59 9.74 4.11
N TRP A 193 -11.11 9.10 3.05
CA TRP A 193 -9.87 8.34 3.03
C TRP A 193 -8.69 9.18 3.52
N ARG A 194 -8.48 10.36 2.94
CA ARG A 194 -7.41 11.29 3.32
C ARG A 194 -7.45 11.63 4.81
N ARG A 195 -8.63 12.01 5.34
CA ARG A 195 -8.78 12.34 6.78
C ARG A 195 -8.50 11.15 7.68
N CYS A 196 -8.91 9.95 7.29
CA CYS A 196 -8.62 8.73 8.05
C CYS A 196 -7.10 8.51 8.16
N MET A 197 -6.39 8.60 7.04
CA MET A 197 -4.94 8.41 6.96
C MET A 197 -4.16 9.50 7.71
N GLN A 198 -4.58 10.76 7.62
CA GLN A 198 -4.03 11.86 8.44
C GLN A 198 -4.22 11.59 9.94
N GLY A 199 -5.38 11.02 10.32
CA GLY A 199 -5.65 10.59 11.69
C GLY A 199 -4.69 9.49 12.17
N HIS A 200 -4.31 8.54 11.30
CA HIS A 200 -3.31 7.54 11.64
C HIS A 200 -1.93 8.15 11.88
N ALA A 201 -1.51 9.07 11.02
CA ALA A 201 -0.24 9.78 11.20
C ALA A 201 -0.24 10.55 12.53
N ALA A 202 -1.23 11.39 12.76
CA ALA A 202 -1.34 12.25 13.94
C ALA A 202 -1.44 11.46 15.24
N SER A 203 -2.25 10.40 15.28
CA SER A 203 -2.46 9.60 16.51
C SER A 203 -1.27 8.69 16.87
N ASN A 204 -0.39 8.40 15.92
CA ASN A 204 0.81 7.58 16.12
C ASN A 204 2.11 8.39 16.07
N LEU A 205 2.07 9.67 15.70
CA LEU A 205 3.24 10.53 15.45
C LEU A 205 4.24 9.86 14.49
N ILE A 206 3.70 9.35 13.38
CA ILE A 206 4.45 8.64 12.32
C ILE A 206 3.99 9.16 10.97
N PRO A 207 4.88 9.54 10.05
CA PRO A 207 4.51 9.87 8.68
C PRO A 207 3.80 8.72 7.97
N VAL A 208 2.79 9.05 7.17
CA VAL A 208 2.05 8.11 6.32
C VAL A 208 2.32 8.40 4.86
N ILE A 209 2.64 7.36 4.11
CA ILE A 209 2.89 7.39 2.68
C ILE A 209 1.83 6.52 1.99
N ALA A 210 0.98 7.13 1.16
CA ALA A 210 -0.10 6.46 0.44
C ALA A 210 0.10 6.58 -1.08
N ALA A 211 0.15 5.44 -1.77
CA ALA A 211 0.27 5.36 -3.22
C ALA A 211 -0.98 4.73 -3.82
N ASN A 212 -1.65 5.42 -4.73
CA ASN A 212 -2.85 4.97 -5.39
C ASN A 212 -2.67 4.90 -6.91
N ARG A 213 -3.45 4.04 -7.57
CA ARG A 213 -3.56 4.03 -9.02
C ARG A 213 -4.50 5.10 -9.54
N ILE A 214 -4.47 5.38 -10.84
CA ILE A 214 -5.36 6.33 -11.52
C ILE A 214 -6.02 5.74 -12.75
N GLY A 215 -7.11 6.39 -13.16
CA GLY A 215 -7.80 6.16 -14.41
C GLY A 215 -8.99 5.24 -14.31
N GLU A 216 -9.77 5.21 -15.37
CA GLU A 216 -10.94 4.35 -15.47
C GLU A 216 -10.53 2.95 -15.93
N GLU A 217 -11.00 1.95 -15.19
CA GLU A 217 -10.89 0.54 -15.55
C GLU A 217 -12.29 -0.06 -15.70
N THR A 218 -12.55 -0.63 -16.88
CA THR A 218 -13.87 -1.16 -17.26
C THR A 218 -13.86 -2.67 -17.36
N VAL A 219 -14.97 -3.29 -16.98
CA VAL A 219 -15.27 -4.70 -17.17
C VAL A 219 -16.39 -4.82 -18.17
N GLU A 220 -16.14 -5.57 -19.26
CA GLU A 220 -17.14 -5.86 -20.29
C GLU A 220 -17.91 -7.14 -19.95
N PRO A 221 -19.21 -7.17 -20.26
CA PRO A 221 -20.04 -8.33 -19.97
C PRO A 221 -19.62 -9.55 -20.80
N CYS A 222 -19.49 -10.68 -20.12
CA CYS A 222 -19.28 -11.99 -20.72
C CYS A 222 -19.97 -13.09 -19.88
N PRO A 223 -20.20 -14.30 -20.44
CA PRO A 223 -20.82 -15.38 -19.67
C PRO A 223 -20.04 -15.75 -18.41
N GLU A 224 -18.72 -15.70 -18.45
CA GLU A 224 -17.81 -16.11 -17.37
C GLU A 224 -17.90 -15.19 -16.15
N ASN A 225 -18.28 -13.92 -16.34
CA ASN A 225 -18.48 -12.96 -15.25
C ASN A 225 -19.96 -12.70 -14.92
N GLY A 226 -20.86 -13.56 -15.42
CA GLY A 226 -22.31 -13.40 -15.20
C GLY A 226 -22.91 -12.19 -15.91
N MET A 227 -22.34 -11.77 -17.04
CA MET A 227 -22.77 -10.59 -17.82
C MET A 227 -22.62 -9.27 -17.05
N GLN A 228 -21.68 -9.19 -16.08
CA GLN A 228 -21.40 -7.97 -15.36
C GLN A 228 -20.77 -6.92 -16.28
N LYS A 229 -21.29 -5.69 -16.18
CA LYS A 229 -20.70 -4.49 -16.76
C LYS A 229 -20.42 -3.50 -15.62
N SER A 230 -19.18 -3.09 -15.48
CA SER A 230 -18.78 -2.13 -14.45
C SER A 230 -17.66 -1.22 -14.94
N ALA A 231 -17.52 -0.09 -14.24
CA ALA A 231 -16.41 0.82 -14.39
C ALA A 231 -16.02 1.37 -13.03
N LEU A 232 -14.75 1.35 -12.69
CA LEU A 232 -14.20 2.03 -11.53
C LEU A 232 -13.26 3.13 -12.01
N ASN A 233 -13.45 4.34 -11.50
CA ASN A 233 -12.53 5.43 -11.71
C ASN A 233 -11.63 5.56 -10.48
N PHE A 234 -10.40 5.10 -10.58
CA PHE A 234 -9.38 5.26 -9.55
C PHE A 234 -8.93 6.73 -9.55
N TYR A 235 -9.14 7.41 -8.42
CA TYR A 235 -8.99 8.85 -8.38
C TYR A 235 -7.56 9.33 -8.09
N GLY A 236 -6.60 8.42 -7.90
CA GLY A 236 -5.23 8.81 -7.55
C GLY A 236 -5.17 9.51 -6.21
N SER A 237 -4.86 10.80 -6.21
CA SER A 237 -4.75 11.63 -5.00
C SER A 237 -3.78 11.03 -3.97
N SER A 238 -2.69 10.41 -4.44
CA SER A 238 -1.60 9.91 -3.59
C SER A 238 -1.01 11.05 -2.76
N PHE A 239 -0.59 10.76 -1.55
CA PHE A 239 -0.07 11.79 -0.65
C PHE A 239 0.96 11.25 0.35
N ILE A 240 1.71 12.18 0.94
CA ILE A 240 2.62 11.96 2.05
C ILE A 240 2.26 12.94 3.16
N THR A 241 2.12 12.46 4.39
CA THR A 241 1.91 13.30 5.59
C THR A 241 3.19 13.38 6.41
N ASP A 242 3.28 14.42 7.26
CA ASP A 242 4.21 14.41 8.38
C ASP A 242 3.66 13.60 9.58
N ASN A 243 4.40 13.59 10.68
CA ASN A 243 4.02 12.89 11.92
C ASN A 243 2.84 13.53 12.66
N THR A 244 2.39 14.73 12.28
CA THR A 244 1.21 15.41 12.84
C THR A 244 -0.04 15.20 11.99
N GLY A 245 0.12 14.57 10.82
CA GLY A 245 -0.94 14.35 9.84
C GLY A 245 -1.13 15.50 8.84
N ALA A 246 -0.26 16.51 8.86
CA ALA A 246 -0.28 17.54 7.82
C ALA A 246 0.26 16.99 6.50
N LEU A 247 -0.32 17.40 5.38
CA LEU A 247 0.15 17.00 4.05
C LEU A 247 1.49 17.66 3.74
N CYS A 248 2.51 16.84 3.46
CA CYS A 248 3.83 17.30 2.97
C CYS A 248 3.87 17.38 1.45
N ALA A 249 3.22 16.41 0.79
CA ALA A 249 3.14 16.33 -0.65
C ALA A 249 1.86 15.60 -1.07
N GLU A 250 1.29 16.00 -2.20
CA GLU A 250 0.14 15.34 -2.83
C GLU A 250 0.21 15.46 -4.35
N LEU A 251 -0.36 14.49 -5.07
CA LEU A 251 -0.61 14.59 -6.51
C LEU A 251 -2.09 14.83 -6.75
N PRO A 252 -2.42 15.69 -7.75
CA PRO A 252 -3.80 15.83 -8.20
C PRO A 252 -4.37 14.49 -8.69
N GLY A 253 -5.68 14.32 -8.54
CA GLY A 253 -6.37 13.20 -9.15
C GLY A 253 -6.20 13.19 -10.67
N GLY A 254 -5.94 12.01 -11.24
CA GLY A 254 -5.83 11.81 -12.68
C GLY A 254 -4.47 12.11 -13.30
N GLU A 255 -3.48 12.58 -12.55
CA GLU A 255 -2.12 12.83 -13.03
C GLU A 255 -1.16 11.73 -12.60
N GLU A 256 -0.34 11.21 -13.52
CA GLU A 256 0.75 10.29 -13.19
C GLU A 256 1.95 11.04 -12.62
N GLY A 257 2.68 10.40 -11.70
CA GLY A 257 3.87 11.03 -11.18
C GLY A 257 4.42 10.40 -9.90
N VAL A 258 5.40 11.10 -9.33
CA VAL A 258 6.05 10.68 -8.09
C VAL A 258 6.11 11.84 -7.10
N LEU A 259 5.71 11.56 -5.88
CA LEU A 259 5.85 12.41 -4.70
C LEU A 259 7.11 12.06 -3.95
N VAL A 260 7.76 13.04 -3.34
CA VAL A 260 8.89 12.79 -2.44
C VAL A 260 8.80 13.69 -1.21
N SER A 261 9.22 13.16 -0.05
CA SER A 261 9.40 13.92 1.19
C SER A 261 10.56 13.34 1.99
N THR A 262 11.28 14.20 2.70
CA THR A 262 12.42 13.79 3.52
C THR A 262 12.09 13.98 5.00
N PHE A 263 12.40 12.98 5.82
CA PHE A 263 12.17 12.97 7.25
C PHE A 263 13.45 12.71 8.03
N ASP A 264 13.65 13.42 9.13
CA ASP A 264 14.66 13.10 10.15
C ASP A 264 14.06 12.12 11.16
N LEU A 265 14.38 10.84 11.03
CA LEU A 265 13.85 9.78 11.89
C LEU A 265 14.26 9.97 13.36
N ASP A 266 15.40 10.60 13.66
CA ASP A 266 15.81 10.88 15.04
C ASP A 266 14.93 11.98 15.65
N ALA A 267 14.59 13.01 14.88
CA ALA A 267 13.66 14.06 15.29
C ALA A 267 12.24 13.48 15.53
N LEU A 268 11.73 12.67 14.60
CA LEU A 268 10.42 12.00 14.74
C LEU A 268 10.35 11.11 15.98
N LYS A 269 11.45 10.40 16.29
CA LYS A 269 11.55 9.60 17.52
C LYS A 269 11.51 10.46 18.77
N ALA A 270 12.21 11.59 18.76
CA ALA A 270 12.21 12.53 19.88
C ALA A 270 10.82 13.15 20.10
N ASP A 271 10.14 13.58 19.03
CA ASP A 271 8.78 14.11 19.07
C ASP A 271 7.82 13.12 19.72
N ARG A 272 7.88 11.84 19.29
CA ARG A 272 7.04 10.76 19.80
C ARG A 272 7.24 10.52 21.30
N LEU A 273 8.49 10.56 21.78
CA LEU A 273 8.82 10.43 23.19
C LEU A 273 8.37 11.64 23.99
N ASN A 274 8.61 12.85 23.49
CA ASN A 274 8.29 14.11 24.15
C ASN A 274 6.79 14.34 24.29
N TRP A 275 6.00 13.96 23.27
CA TRP A 275 4.54 14.11 23.30
C TRP A 275 3.86 13.13 24.24
N GLY A 276 4.47 11.96 24.51
CA GLY A 276 4.05 11.03 25.53
C GLY A 276 2.83 10.16 25.22
N LEU A 277 2.29 10.15 23.99
CA LEU A 277 1.08 9.38 23.63
C LEU A 277 1.22 7.89 23.94
N PHE A 278 2.39 7.29 23.71
CA PHE A 278 2.62 5.87 23.97
C PHE A 278 2.82 5.55 25.44
N ARG A 279 3.43 6.46 26.21
CA ARG A 279 3.58 6.36 27.67
C ARG A 279 2.23 6.38 28.38
N ASP A 280 1.32 7.24 27.90
CA ASP A 280 0.05 7.52 28.56
C ASP A 280 -1.07 6.56 28.12
N ARG A 281 -0.75 5.54 27.31
CA ARG A 281 -1.70 4.50 26.91
C ARG A 281 -2.18 3.70 28.11
N ARG A 282 -3.46 3.29 28.06
CA ARG A 282 -4.13 2.49 29.10
C ARG A 282 -4.63 1.16 28.50
N PRO A 283 -3.71 0.20 28.14
CA PRO A 283 -4.09 -1.04 27.45
C PRO A 283 -5.15 -1.86 28.20
N GLU A 284 -5.16 -1.80 29.54
CA GLU A 284 -6.14 -2.47 30.38
C GLU A 284 -7.58 -1.96 30.18
N MET A 285 -7.76 -0.78 29.58
CA MET A 285 -9.06 -0.20 29.24
C MET A 285 -9.54 -0.58 27.84
N TYR A 286 -8.70 -1.23 27.02
CA TYR A 286 -8.96 -1.45 25.59
C TYR A 286 -9.51 -2.85 25.28
N ALA A 287 -9.90 -3.63 26.29
CA ALA A 287 -10.38 -5.00 26.08
C ALA A 287 -11.57 -5.10 25.09
N LYS A 288 -12.39 -4.05 24.99
CA LYS A 288 -13.51 -4.00 24.04
C LYS A 288 -13.07 -3.97 22.56
N ILE A 289 -11.84 -3.53 22.28
CA ILE A 289 -11.31 -3.50 20.89
C ILE A 289 -11.04 -4.93 20.39
N VAL A 290 -10.63 -5.84 21.28
CA VAL A 290 -10.30 -7.23 20.93
C VAL A 290 -11.44 -8.22 21.22
N GLY A 291 -12.52 -7.75 21.84
CA GLY A 291 -13.71 -8.55 22.12
C GLY A 291 -14.75 -8.42 21.00
N LYS A 292 -15.46 -9.54 20.69
CA LYS A 292 -16.61 -9.52 19.78
C LYS A 292 -17.84 -8.94 20.47
#